data_d4cb7128a7241e28091bb061eb1a6beb
#
_entry.id   d4cb7128a7241e28091bb061eb1a6beb
#
_cell.length_a   1.000
_cell.length_b   1.000
_cell.length_c   1.000
_cell.angle_alpha   90.00
_cell.angle_beta   90.00
_cell.angle_gamma   90.00
#
_symmetry.space_group_name_H-M   'P 1'
#
loop_
_entity.id
_entity.type
_entity.pdbx_description
1 polymer ?
#
loop_
_entity_poly.entity_id
_entity_poly.type
_entity_poly.pdbx_seq_one_letter_code
_entity_poly.pdbx_strand_id
1 'polypeptide(L)'
;MNYQYPILGGIGVVAVLVIMYTAAVMTVPHQTEIDSIENTNVESSSITSQEQSLSQIQITDGIKHIVPLDKIKSGGPPKDGIPSIDEPNFVAASEANFISDDDLVIGLIINGETKAYPLFILVWHEIVNDVVGGVPIAVTYCPLCFTNQVFERTINGQVTEFGTSGKLYNSNLVMYDRNTDSQWSQAIGMAITGELTGQKLARVPFDVAKWSDWKTLYPETLVLTTKTGHIRAYGSDPYGDYYTDPQIIFPVENKDDRLHPKEIILGFDNDNIYKAYKLVDIEAKTVVNDEIGDKKLLLVSLYPEMARAFNRVVDGTILEFQYIDGKIIDTQTNSQWNLEG
;
A
#
# COMPACT_ATOMS: atom_id res chain seq x y z
N MET A 1 -45.83 3.07 6.08
CA MET A 1 -45.73 4.45 5.58
C MET A 1 -44.51 4.49 4.66
N ASN A 2 -44.75 4.55 3.38
CA ASN A 2 -43.68 4.61 2.37
C ASN A 2 -43.22 6.05 2.25
N TYR A 3 -41.95 6.33 2.54
CA TYR A 3 -41.33 7.57 2.12
C TYR A 3 -40.57 7.31 0.81
N GLN A 4 -41.13 7.78 -0.30
CA GLN A 4 -40.44 7.98 -1.54
C GLN A 4 -39.65 9.28 -1.45
N TYR A 5 -38.34 9.22 -1.70
CA TYR A 5 -37.52 10.40 -1.97
C TYR A 5 -37.52 10.66 -3.49
N PRO A 6 -37.65 11.90 -3.93
CA PRO A 6 -37.62 12.23 -5.34
C PRO A 6 -36.20 12.08 -5.89
N ILE A 7 -36.10 11.36 -6.99
CA ILE A 7 -34.92 11.28 -7.83
C ILE A 7 -34.76 12.64 -8.50
N LEU A 8 -33.79 13.43 -8.07
CA LEU A 8 -33.24 14.51 -8.86
C LEU A 8 -32.02 13.96 -9.59
N GLY A 9 -32.15 13.84 -10.89
CA GLY A 9 -31.08 13.42 -11.80
C GLY A 9 -29.93 14.43 -11.73
N GLY A 10 -28.78 13.95 -11.34
CA GLY A 10 -27.49 14.59 -11.50
C GLY A 10 -26.53 13.49 -11.94
N ILE A 11 -26.20 13.52 -13.21
CA ILE A 11 -25.32 12.60 -13.92
C ILE A 11 -23.92 12.73 -13.38
N GLY A 12 -23.35 11.62 -12.97
CA GLY A 12 -21.93 11.55 -12.63
C GLY A 12 -21.61 10.26 -11.88
N VAL A 13 -21.79 9.10 -12.52
CA VAL A 13 -21.17 7.88 -12.01
C VAL A 13 -19.70 7.95 -12.41
N VAL A 14 -18.90 8.55 -11.54
CA VAL A 14 -17.44 8.42 -11.62
C VAL A 14 -17.11 7.02 -11.17
N ALA A 15 -16.81 6.13 -12.11
CA ALA A 15 -16.21 4.85 -11.79
C ALA A 15 -14.77 5.11 -11.35
N VAL A 16 -14.56 5.31 -10.05
CA VAL A 16 -13.23 5.36 -9.44
C VAL A 16 -12.68 3.95 -9.48
N LEU A 17 -11.94 3.62 -10.53
CA LEU A 17 -11.09 2.44 -10.56
C LEU A 17 -9.79 2.84 -9.86
N VAL A 18 -9.75 2.61 -8.55
CA VAL A 18 -8.53 2.81 -7.78
C VAL A 18 -7.49 1.81 -8.24
N ILE A 19 -6.43 2.33 -8.84
CA ILE A 19 -5.28 1.53 -9.27
C ILE A 19 -4.44 1.23 -8.03
N MET A 20 -4.04 -0.01 -7.90
CA MET A 20 -3.37 -0.61 -6.77
C MET A 20 -1.97 -0.03 -6.54
N TYR A 21 -1.71 0.39 -5.31
CA TYR A 21 -0.41 0.86 -4.85
C TYR A 21 0.48 -0.30 -4.41
N THR A 22 1.73 -0.26 -4.81
CA THR A 22 2.82 -0.92 -4.10
C THR A 22 3.83 0.16 -3.74
N ALA A 23 3.96 0.51 -2.47
CA ALA A 23 4.99 1.43 -2.02
C ALA A 23 6.19 0.64 -1.51
N ALA A 24 7.35 0.87 -2.09
CA ALA A 24 8.63 0.41 -1.56
C ALA A 24 9.49 1.62 -1.23
N VAL A 25 10.12 1.63 -0.09
CA VAL A 25 10.87 2.78 0.45
C VAL A 25 12.34 2.70 0.22
N MET A 26 12.92 3.82 -0.16
CA MET A 26 14.36 4.04 -0.22
C MET A 26 14.72 5.57 -0.12
N THR A 27 15.63 6.09 0.75
CA THR A 27 15.98 7.52 0.98
C THR A 27 17.28 8.05 0.39
N VAL A 28 17.41 9.32 -0.06
CA VAL A 28 18.63 10.02 -0.56
C VAL A 28 18.78 11.47 -0.11
N PRO A 29 20.00 12.03 0.00
CA PRO A 29 20.20 13.46 0.13
C PRO A 29 20.11 14.22 -1.21
N HIS A 30 19.65 15.42 -1.07
CA HIS A 30 19.31 16.43 -2.04
C HIS A 30 20.42 16.80 -3.04
N GLN A 31 20.16 16.72 -4.34
CA GLN A 31 20.57 17.74 -5.32
C GLN A 31 19.74 17.66 -6.60
N THR A 32 19.46 18.85 -7.10
CA THR A 32 18.67 19.28 -8.23
C THR A 32 19.09 18.68 -9.57
N GLU A 33 18.13 18.12 -10.31
CA GLU A 33 17.81 18.46 -11.70
C GLU A 33 16.67 17.54 -12.16
N ILE A 34 15.59 18.15 -12.63
CA ILE A 34 14.40 17.48 -13.11
C ILE A 34 14.65 17.17 -14.58
N ASP A 35 15.20 16.01 -14.87
CA ASP A 35 15.05 15.41 -16.19
C ASP A 35 13.96 14.37 -16.14
N SER A 36 12.93 14.60 -16.96
CA SER A 36 11.99 13.55 -17.36
C SER A 36 12.83 12.37 -17.84
N ILE A 37 12.81 11.25 -17.11
CA ILE A 37 13.45 10.02 -17.58
C ILE A 37 12.64 9.55 -18.79
N GLU A 38 13.06 10.04 -19.97
CA GLU A 38 12.64 9.46 -21.23
C GLU A 38 12.98 7.97 -21.23
N ASN A 39 12.06 7.18 -21.74
CA ASN A 39 12.20 5.76 -22.05
C ASN A 39 13.58 5.47 -22.66
N THR A 40 14.56 5.14 -21.85
CA THR A 40 15.69 4.40 -22.35
C THR A 40 15.27 2.93 -22.41
N ASN A 41 15.14 2.44 -23.63
CA ASN A 41 15.06 1.01 -23.92
C ASN A 41 16.27 0.32 -23.24
N VAL A 42 16.04 -0.18 -22.03
CA VAL A 42 16.96 -1.12 -21.40
C VAL A 42 16.76 -2.44 -22.18
N GLU A 43 17.84 -2.92 -22.76
CA GLU A 43 17.87 -4.14 -23.57
C GLU A 43 17.05 -5.24 -22.90
N SER A 44 16.05 -5.73 -23.62
CA SER A 44 15.01 -6.66 -23.16
C SER A 44 15.49 -8.09 -22.86
N SER A 45 16.79 -8.35 -22.90
CA SER A 45 17.33 -9.73 -22.85
C SER A 45 17.60 -10.28 -21.45
N SER A 46 17.76 -9.44 -20.42
CA SER A 46 18.01 -9.91 -19.05
C SER A 46 16.76 -9.91 -18.15
N ILE A 47 15.74 -9.15 -18.50
CA ILE A 47 14.48 -9.04 -17.76
C ILE A 47 13.57 -10.24 -18.06
N THR A 48 13.57 -10.70 -19.32
CA THR A 48 12.71 -11.80 -19.80
C THR A 48 12.94 -13.14 -19.10
N SER A 49 14.13 -13.40 -18.58
CA SER A 49 14.44 -14.70 -17.94
C SER A 49 13.99 -14.78 -16.47
N GLN A 50 13.87 -13.65 -15.77
CA GLN A 50 13.36 -13.61 -14.38
C GLN A 50 11.83 -13.53 -14.32
N GLU A 51 11.20 -12.81 -15.24
CA GLU A 51 9.74 -12.75 -15.34
C GLU A 51 9.13 -14.09 -15.72
N GLN A 52 9.80 -14.89 -16.58
CA GLN A 52 9.38 -16.27 -16.86
C GLN A 52 9.48 -17.18 -15.64
N SER A 53 10.36 -16.89 -14.67
CA SER A 53 10.49 -17.70 -13.45
C SER A 53 9.35 -17.45 -12.43
N LEU A 54 8.78 -16.25 -12.39
CA LEU A 54 7.64 -15.94 -11.54
C LEU A 54 6.31 -16.50 -12.06
N SER A 55 6.24 -16.86 -13.34
CA SER A 55 5.01 -17.34 -13.97
C SER A 55 4.81 -18.86 -13.91
N GLN A 56 5.81 -19.65 -13.50
CA GLN A 56 5.71 -21.11 -13.45
C GLN A 56 5.77 -21.63 -12.02
N ILE A 57 4.66 -22.26 -11.57
CA ILE A 57 4.66 -22.99 -10.31
C ILE A 57 5.62 -24.17 -10.42
N GLN A 58 6.59 -24.22 -9.52
CA GLN A 58 7.56 -25.29 -9.36
C GLN A 58 7.22 -26.14 -8.13
N ILE A 59 7.73 -27.35 -8.09
CA ILE A 59 7.63 -28.23 -6.92
C ILE A 59 9.04 -28.73 -6.58
N THR A 60 9.52 -28.37 -5.39
CA THR A 60 10.80 -28.82 -4.85
C THR A 60 10.54 -29.46 -3.48
N ASP A 61 10.97 -30.69 -3.30
CA ASP A 61 10.76 -31.48 -2.07
C ASP A 61 9.27 -31.50 -1.61
N GLY A 62 8.34 -31.55 -2.58
CA GLY A 62 6.91 -31.54 -2.32
C GLY A 62 6.29 -30.17 -2.04
N ILE A 63 7.08 -29.10 -1.99
CA ILE A 63 6.62 -27.73 -1.77
C ILE A 63 6.38 -27.04 -3.11
N LYS A 64 5.15 -26.57 -3.35
CA LYS A 64 4.84 -25.67 -4.47
C LYS A 64 5.44 -24.29 -4.20
N HIS A 65 6.05 -23.68 -5.21
CA HIS A 65 6.61 -22.34 -5.10
C HIS A 65 6.70 -21.64 -6.46
N ILE A 66 6.74 -20.31 -6.46
CA ILE A 66 6.96 -19.47 -7.65
C ILE A 66 8.24 -18.64 -7.53
N VAL A 67 8.87 -18.64 -6.36
CA VAL A 67 10.16 -18.00 -6.11
C VAL A 67 11.16 -19.05 -5.63
N PRO A 68 12.47 -18.90 -5.86
CA PRO A 68 13.45 -19.83 -5.32
C PRO A 68 13.36 -19.93 -3.80
N LEU A 69 13.22 -21.15 -3.25
CA LEU A 69 13.02 -21.35 -1.80
C LEU A 69 14.20 -20.84 -0.96
N ASP A 70 15.41 -20.91 -1.53
CA ASP A 70 16.64 -20.42 -0.88
C ASP A 70 16.71 -18.89 -0.79
N LYS A 71 15.82 -18.16 -1.50
CA LYS A 71 15.70 -16.70 -1.43
C LYS A 71 14.75 -16.22 -0.33
N ILE A 72 13.94 -17.11 0.20
CA ILE A 72 13.11 -16.84 1.38
C ILE A 72 14.02 -16.99 2.61
N LYS A 73 14.32 -15.87 3.27
CA LYS A 73 15.27 -15.79 4.38
C LYS A 73 14.57 -15.69 5.74
N SER A 74 15.22 -16.15 6.80
CA SER A 74 14.77 -15.86 8.15
C SER A 74 14.96 -14.37 8.45
N GLY A 75 13.91 -13.74 9.00
CA GLY A 75 13.96 -12.36 9.51
C GLY A 75 14.43 -12.28 10.97
N GLY A 76 14.70 -13.41 11.61
CA GLY A 76 15.09 -13.51 13.02
C GLY A 76 13.98 -14.05 13.92
N PRO A 77 12.83 -13.38 14.06
CA PRO A 77 11.72 -13.91 14.85
C PRO A 77 11.17 -15.23 14.27
N PRO A 78 10.67 -16.15 15.12
CA PRO A 78 9.95 -17.33 14.64
C PRO A 78 8.57 -16.93 14.06
N LYS A 79 7.86 -17.89 13.49
CA LYS A 79 6.46 -17.74 13.09
C LYS A 79 5.64 -17.21 14.27
N ASP A 80 4.84 -16.14 14.03
CA ASP A 80 4.09 -15.35 15.03
C ASP A 80 4.95 -14.73 16.15
N GLY A 81 6.27 -14.68 15.97
CA GLY A 81 7.17 -13.98 16.91
C GLY A 81 6.94 -12.47 16.95
N ILE A 82 6.44 -11.91 15.84
CA ILE A 82 5.77 -10.61 15.76
C ILE A 82 4.27 -10.93 15.66
N PRO A 83 3.49 -10.79 16.75
CA PRO A 83 2.09 -11.24 16.75
C PRO A 83 1.22 -10.28 15.95
N SER A 84 0.42 -10.80 15.02
CA SER A 84 -0.66 -10.03 14.38
C SER A 84 -1.72 -9.59 15.38
N ILE A 85 -2.46 -8.53 15.06
CA ILE A 85 -3.63 -8.10 15.82
C ILE A 85 -4.86 -8.72 15.15
N ASP A 86 -5.51 -9.67 15.83
CA ASP A 86 -6.63 -10.41 15.28
C ASP A 86 -7.98 -9.96 15.87
N GLU A 87 -7.95 -9.29 17.01
CA GLU A 87 -9.10 -8.67 17.69
C GLU A 87 -8.80 -7.17 17.92
N PRO A 88 -8.78 -6.33 16.86
CA PRO A 88 -8.42 -4.94 16.98
C PRO A 88 -9.45 -4.13 17.77
N ASN A 89 -8.96 -3.27 18.68
CA ASN A 89 -9.78 -2.37 19.48
C ASN A 89 -9.65 -0.94 18.97
N PHE A 90 -10.77 -0.28 18.78
CA PHE A 90 -10.85 1.08 18.25
C PHE A 90 -11.50 2.04 19.24
N VAL A 91 -11.16 3.33 19.07
CA VAL A 91 -11.85 4.46 19.71
C VAL A 91 -12.19 5.52 18.67
N ALA A 92 -13.10 6.41 18.98
CA ALA A 92 -13.38 7.56 18.13
C ALA A 92 -12.17 8.51 18.06
N ALA A 93 -12.01 9.22 16.95
CA ALA A 93 -10.92 10.19 16.77
C ALA A 93 -10.81 11.21 17.91
N SER A 94 -11.95 11.62 18.48
CA SER A 94 -12.02 12.56 19.62
C SER A 94 -11.47 11.99 20.93
N GLU A 95 -11.36 10.67 21.05
CA GLU A 95 -10.84 9.95 22.22
C GLU A 95 -9.38 9.51 22.06
N ALA A 96 -8.81 9.67 20.86
CA ALA A 96 -7.49 9.19 20.50
C ALA A 96 -6.36 10.11 21.00
N ASN A 97 -6.22 10.25 22.31
CA ASN A 97 -5.22 11.13 22.95
C ASN A 97 -3.81 10.51 23.02
N PHE A 98 -3.63 9.29 22.50
CA PHE A 98 -2.38 8.52 22.53
C PHE A 98 -1.58 8.63 21.21
N ILE A 99 -2.11 9.31 20.21
CA ILE A 99 -1.51 9.53 18.90
C ILE A 99 -1.23 11.03 18.71
N SER A 100 -0.07 11.35 18.16
CA SER A 100 0.37 12.72 17.86
C SER A 100 -0.06 13.14 16.47
N ASP A 101 -0.20 14.45 16.25
CA ASP A 101 -0.64 15.00 14.96
C ASP A 101 0.27 14.63 13.78
N ASP A 102 1.57 14.45 14.04
CA ASP A 102 2.57 14.06 13.02
C ASP A 102 2.74 12.55 12.85
N ASP A 103 2.10 11.72 13.70
CA ASP A 103 2.17 10.28 13.54
C ASP A 103 1.51 9.84 12.23
N LEU A 104 2.14 8.93 11.52
CA LEU A 104 1.58 8.37 10.28
C LEU A 104 0.55 7.28 10.59
N VAL A 105 -0.51 7.27 9.80
CA VAL A 105 -1.56 6.26 9.84
C VAL A 105 -1.80 5.67 8.46
N ILE A 106 -2.17 4.39 8.40
CA ILE A 106 -2.88 3.83 7.26
C ILE A 106 -4.35 4.17 7.47
N GLY A 107 -4.92 4.94 6.56
CA GLY A 107 -6.33 5.32 6.56
C GLY A 107 -7.15 4.53 5.55
N LEU A 108 -8.33 4.07 5.93
CA LEU A 108 -9.23 3.29 5.10
C LEU A 108 -10.63 3.88 5.06
N ILE A 109 -11.25 3.79 3.88
CA ILE A 109 -12.66 4.10 3.66
C ILE A 109 -13.27 2.92 2.91
N ILE A 110 -14.16 2.19 3.56
CA ILE A 110 -14.84 1.06 2.93
C ILE A 110 -16.34 1.14 3.27
N ASN A 111 -17.19 1.21 2.26
CA ASN A 111 -18.63 1.29 2.42
C ASN A 111 -19.11 2.38 3.43
N GLY A 112 -18.39 3.52 3.47
CA GLY A 112 -18.69 4.65 4.35
C GLY A 112 -18.14 4.53 5.79
N GLU A 113 -17.54 3.39 6.16
CA GLU A 113 -16.81 3.24 7.41
C GLU A 113 -15.35 3.71 7.22
N THR A 114 -14.87 4.56 8.13
CA THR A 114 -13.50 5.09 8.11
C THR A 114 -12.73 4.59 9.32
N LYS A 115 -11.52 4.05 9.09
CA LYS A 115 -10.61 3.60 10.16
C LYS A 115 -9.18 4.05 9.89
N ALA A 116 -8.46 4.30 10.99
CA ALA A 116 -7.04 4.67 10.98
C ALA A 116 -6.22 3.66 11.79
N TYR A 117 -5.07 3.25 11.25
CA TYR A 117 -4.16 2.28 11.84
C TYR A 117 -2.79 2.95 12.01
N PRO A 118 -2.41 3.40 13.23
CA PRO A 118 -1.15 4.09 13.46
C PRO A 118 0.07 3.21 13.18
N LEU A 119 1.04 3.73 12.40
CA LEU A 119 2.23 2.98 12.05
C LEU A 119 3.10 2.64 13.27
N PHE A 120 3.09 3.48 14.31
CA PHE A 120 3.82 3.19 15.56
C PHE A 120 3.22 1.99 16.34
N ILE A 121 1.99 1.57 16.03
CA ILE A 121 1.42 0.30 16.50
C ILE A 121 1.80 -0.82 15.54
N LEU A 122 1.64 -0.58 14.23
CA LEU A 122 1.91 -1.59 13.20
C LEU A 122 3.38 -2.03 13.15
N VAL A 123 4.33 -1.18 13.52
CA VAL A 123 5.76 -1.55 13.60
C VAL A 123 6.05 -2.71 14.56
N TRP A 124 5.14 -2.95 15.52
CA TRP A 124 5.24 -4.03 16.51
C TRP A 124 4.42 -5.28 16.16
N HIS A 125 3.56 -5.18 15.14
CA HIS A 125 2.57 -6.22 14.81
C HIS A 125 2.57 -6.62 13.34
N GLU A 126 2.98 -5.72 12.46
CA GLU A 126 3.06 -5.87 11.01
C GLU A 126 1.72 -6.19 10.29
N ILE A 127 0.78 -6.85 10.97
CA ILE A 127 -0.51 -7.29 10.40
C ILE A 127 -1.65 -7.03 11.38
N VAL A 128 -2.75 -6.46 10.86
CA VAL A 128 -4.04 -6.37 11.57
C VAL A 128 -5.11 -7.06 10.72
N ASN A 129 -5.73 -8.11 11.28
CA ASN A 129 -6.90 -8.75 10.70
C ASN A 129 -8.15 -8.04 11.20
N ASP A 130 -8.89 -7.37 10.32
CA ASP A 130 -10.06 -6.57 10.70
C ASP A 130 -11.25 -6.80 9.74
N VAL A 131 -12.35 -6.14 10.03
CA VAL A 131 -13.53 -5.98 9.17
C VAL A 131 -13.86 -4.50 9.13
N VAL A 132 -13.91 -3.92 7.92
CA VAL A 132 -14.26 -2.50 7.70
C VAL A 132 -15.39 -2.44 6.68
N GLY A 133 -16.46 -1.74 7.00
CA GLY A 133 -17.64 -1.65 6.13
C GLY A 133 -18.22 -3.00 5.73
N GLY A 134 -18.08 -4.01 6.59
CA GLY A 134 -18.50 -5.39 6.35
C GLY A 134 -17.54 -6.23 5.49
N VAL A 135 -16.39 -5.68 5.07
CA VAL A 135 -15.37 -6.37 4.26
C VAL A 135 -14.25 -6.86 5.18
N PRO A 136 -13.96 -8.19 5.22
CA PRO A 136 -12.82 -8.73 5.94
C PRO A 136 -11.52 -8.32 5.24
N ILE A 137 -10.61 -7.64 5.95
CA ILE A 137 -9.35 -7.12 5.44
C ILE A 137 -8.15 -7.49 6.30
N ALA A 138 -6.97 -7.49 5.69
CA ALA A 138 -5.69 -7.51 6.37
C ALA A 138 -4.95 -6.19 6.06
N VAL A 139 -4.74 -5.35 7.08
CA VAL A 139 -3.88 -4.18 7.00
C VAL A 139 -2.47 -4.61 7.32
N THR A 140 -1.52 -4.33 6.42
CA THR A 140 -0.16 -4.84 6.56
C THR A 140 0.89 -3.74 6.40
N TYR A 141 1.94 -3.81 7.21
CA TYR A 141 3.08 -2.90 7.20
C TYR A 141 4.38 -3.67 7.35
N CYS A 142 5.33 -3.43 6.46
CA CYS A 142 6.69 -3.96 6.58
C CYS A 142 7.66 -2.83 6.92
N PRO A 143 8.15 -2.72 8.18
CA PRO A 143 9.05 -1.63 8.59
C PRO A 143 10.37 -1.61 7.83
N LEU A 144 10.89 -2.78 7.43
CA LEU A 144 12.17 -2.90 6.73
C LEU A 144 12.21 -2.19 5.37
N CYS A 145 11.06 -2.10 4.70
CA CYS A 145 10.92 -1.46 3.39
C CYS A 145 9.79 -0.44 3.34
N PHE A 146 9.20 -0.11 4.49
CA PHE A 146 8.06 0.81 4.64
C PHE A 146 6.85 0.46 3.75
N THR A 147 6.78 -0.76 3.25
CA THR A 147 5.71 -1.17 2.36
C THR A 147 4.41 -1.31 3.14
N ASN A 148 3.43 -0.52 2.75
CA ASN A 148 2.06 -0.56 3.25
C ASN A 148 1.18 -1.25 2.22
N GLN A 149 0.34 -2.20 2.62
CA GLN A 149 -0.63 -2.86 1.76
C GLN A 149 -1.87 -3.23 2.57
N VAL A 150 -3.02 -3.14 1.93
CA VAL A 150 -4.27 -3.63 2.48
C VAL A 150 -4.87 -4.62 1.50
N PHE A 151 -5.32 -5.76 2.01
CA PHE A 151 -5.87 -6.84 1.20
C PHE A 151 -7.23 -7.28 1.73
N GLU A 152 -8.13 -7.67 0.84
CA GLU A 152 -9.24 -8.51 1.24
C GLU A 152 -8.69 -9.87 1.68
N ARG A 153 -9.19 -10.38 2.82
CA ARG A 153 -8.76 -11.67 3.36
C ARG A 153 -9.77 -12.79 3.16
N THR A 154 -10.70 -12.62 2.20
CA THR A 154 -11.57 -13.68 1.74
C THR A 154 -10.92 -14.36 0.54
N ILE A 155 -10.47 -15.61 0.72
CA ILE A 155 -9.79 -16.40 -0.29
C ILE A 155 -10.67 -17.59 -0.65
N ASN A 156 -11.00 -17.75 -1.93
CA ASN A 156 -11.88 -18.84 -2.41
C ASN A 156 -13.21 -18.94 -1.63
N GLY A 157 -13.79 -17.80 -1.25
CA GLY A 157 -15.04 -17.72 -0.48
C GLY A 157 -14.88 -18.00 1.01
N GLN A 158 -13.67 -18.19 1.52
CA GLN A 158 -13.39 -18.40 2.94
C GLN A 158 -12.61 -17.23 3.51
N VAL A 159 -13.08 -16.69 4.63
CA VAL A 159 -12.35 -15.68 5.39
C VAL A 159 -11.19 -16.37 6.11
N THR A 160 -9.99 -15.84 5.94
CA THR A 160 -8.79 -16.29 6.64
C THR A 160 -8.18 -15.18 7.48
N GLU A 161 -7.27 -15.53 8.37
CA GLU A 161 -6.40 -14.61 9.08
C GLU A 161 -4.97 -14.75 8.55
N PHE A 162 -4.26 -13.63 8.51
CA PHE A 162 -2.85 -13.62 8.19
C PHE A 162 -2.01 -13.43 9.46
N GLY A 163 -0.87 -14.12 9.51
CA GLY A 163 0.14 -13.97 10.54
C GLY A 163 1.52 -13.71 9.94
N THR A 164 2.48 -13.36 10.78
CA THR A 164 3.87 -13.16 10.38
C THR A 164 4.58 -14.51 10.33
N SER A 165 5.23 -14.82 9.21
CA SER A 165 5.95 -16.10 9.07
C SER A 165 7.34 -16.08 9.75
N GLY A 166 7.83 -14.89 10.15
CA GLY A 166 9.21 -14.70 10.57
C GLY A 166 10.22 -14.74 9.42
N LYS A 167 9.74 -14.74 8.19
CA LYS A 167 10.55 -14.81 6.97
C LYS A 167 10.44 -13.54 6.13
N LEU A 168 11.43 -13.35 5.27
CA LEU A 168 11.52 -12.24 4.31
C LEU A 168 11.82 -12.77 2.92
N TYR A 169 11.30 -12.08 1.91
CA TYR A 169 11.68 -12.22 0.52
C TYR A 169 12.00 -10.85 -0.05
N ASN A 170 13.23 -10.67 -0.59
CA ASN A 170 13.73 -9.37 -1.03
C ASN A 170 13.56 -8.24 0.01
N SER A 171 13.94 -8.51 1.28
CA SER A 171 13.81 -7.59 2.40
C SER A 171 12.38 -7.14 2.75
N ASN A 172 11.36 -7.86 2.20
CA ASN A 172 9.95 -7.60 2.47
C ASN A 172 9.32 -8.75 3.24
N LEU A 173 8.31 -8.43 4.07
CA LEU A 173 7.53 -9.35 4.88
C LEU A 173 6.95 -10.50 4.05
N VAL A 174 7.18 -11.71 4.50
CA VAL A 174 6.44 -12.91 4.06
C VAL A 174 5.38 -13.22 5.12
N MET A 175 4.12 -13.01 4.76
CA MET A 175 2.97 -13.39 5.58
C MET A 175 2.67 -14.88 5.39
N TYR A 176 1.84 -15.46 6.27
CA TYR A 176 1.21 -16.75 6.00
C TYR A 176 -0.29 -16.66 6.29
N ASP A 177 -1.11 -17.43 5.59
CA ASP A 177 -2.52 -17.60 5.93
C ASP A 177 -2.70 -18.78 6.91
N ARG A 178 -3.60 -18.61 7.88
CA ARG A 178 -3.83 -19.62 8.93
C ARG A 178 -4.64 -20.82 8.48
N ASN A 179 -5.32 -20.73 7.34
CA ASN A 179 -6.15 -21.83 6.84
C ASN A 179 -5.32 -22.91 6.14
N THR A 180 -4.31 -22.51 5.32
CA THR A 180 -3.53 -23.44 4.50
C THR A 180 -2.03 -23.41 4.81
N ASP A 181 -1.57 -22.49 5.63
CA ASP A 181 -0.15 -22.23 5.90
C ASP A 181 0.66 -21.85 4.64
N SER A 182 -0.01 -21.43 3.57
CA SER A 182 0.67 -20.88 2.39
C SER A 182 1.34 -19.56 2.74
N GLN A 183 2.52 -19.31 2.15
CA GLN A 183 3.30 -18.10 2.40
C GLN A 183 3.07 -17.08 1.29
N TRP A 184 2.91 -15.83 1.66
CA TRP A 184 2.53 -14.74 0.79
C TRP A 184 3.55 -13.61 0.85
N SER A 185 4.02 -13.13 -0.30
CA SER A 185 4.79 -11.90 -0.35
C SER A 185 3.87 -10.71 -0.14
N GLN A 186 4.11 -9.92 0.91
CA GLN A 186 3.30 -8.75 1.24
C GLN A 186 3.34 -7.69 0.13
N ALA A 187 4.51 -7.38 -0.42
CA ALA A 187 4.63 -6.37 -1.48
C ALA A 187 3.90 -6.79 -2.77
N ILE A 188 3.99 -8.07 -3.14
CA ILE A 188 3.37 -8.58 -4.38
C ILE A 188 1.88 -8.87 -4.18
N GLY A 189 1.45 -9.20 -2.96
CA GLY A 189 0.09 -9.65 -2.67
C GLY A 189 -0.20 -11.03 -3.28
N MET A 190 0.80 -11.92 -3.34
CA MET A 190 0.69 -13.23 -3.98
C MET A 190 1.26 -14.33 -3.10
N ALA A 191 0.62 -15.49 -3.09
CA ALA A 191 1.14 -16.69 -2.47
C ALA A 191 2.38 -17.18 -3.23
N ILE A 192 3.53 -17.19 -2.54
CA ILE A 192 4.82 -17.56 -3.12
C ILE A 192 5.21 -19.01 -2.84
N THR A 193 4.68 -19.62 -1.76
CA THR A 193 4.84 -21.05 -1.48
C THR A 193 3.60 -21.64 -0.83
N GLY A 194 3.42 -22.96 -0.91
CA GLY A 194 2.35 -23.70 -0.27
C GLY A 194 1.20 -24.06 -1.20
N GLU A 195 0.06 -24.44 -0.64
CA GLU A 195 -1.10 -24.93 -1.39
C GLU A 195 -1.63 -23.88 -2.37
N LEU A 196 -1.72 -22.62 -1.93
CA LEU A 196 -2.29 -21.50 -2.68
C LEU A 196 -1.27 -20.79 -3.59
N THR A 197 -0.09 -21.35 -3.80
CA THR A 197 0.97 -20.76 -4.64
C THR A 197 0.45 -20.24 -5.97
N GLY A 198 0.77 -18.98 -6.29
CA GLY A 198 0.34 -18.27 -7.50
C GLY A 198 -0.99 -17.52 -7.36
N GLN A 199 -1.74 -17.74 -6.28
CA GLN A 199 -2.97 -16.99 -6.02
C GLN A 199 -2.65 -15.55 -5.57
N LYS A 200 -3.42 -14.58 -6.08
CA LYS A 200 -3.31 -13.17 -5.74
C LYS A 200 -4.40 -12.74 -4.78
N LEU A 201 -4.07 -11.85 -3.85
CA LEU A 201 -5.02 -11.15 -3.00
C LEU A 201 -5.60 -9.95 -3.74
N ALA A 202 -6.88 -9.67 -3.50
CA ALA A 202 -7.48 -8.41 -3.90
C ALA A 202 -6.93 -7.29 -3.01
N ARG A 203 -6.37 -6.26 -3.62
CA ARG A 203 -5.87 -5.08 -2.90
C ARG A 203 -7.03 -4.12 -2.61
N VAL A 204 -7.00 -3.53 -1.44
CA VAL A 204 -7.95 -2.50 -1.00
C VAL A 204 -7.24 -1.16 -1.03
N PRO A 205 -7.85 -0.12 -1.60
CA PRO A 205 -7.31 1.24 -1.55
C PRO A 205 -7.14 1.74 -0.12
N PHE A 206 -6.04 2.46 0.11
CA PHE A 206 -5.73 3.06 1.40
C PHE A 206 -4.91 4.33 1.21
N ASP A 207 -4.87 5.17 2.24
CA ASP A 207 -3.96 6.31 2.32
C ASP A 207 -2.90 6.05 3.38
N VAL A 208 -1.70 6.61 3.18
CA VAL A 208 -0.76 6.90 4.26
C VAL A 208 -0.80 8.40 4.46
N ALA A 209 -1.06 8.86 5.67
CA ALA A 209 -1.22 10.28 5.97
C ALA A 209 -0.78 10.58 7.40
N LYS A 210 -0.46 11.85 7.68
CA LYS A 210 -0.37 12.32 9.06
C LYS A 210 -1.73 12.22 9.74
N TRP A 211 -1.72 11.90 11.02
CA TRP A 211 -2.95 11.83 11.81
C TRP A 211 -3.76 13.13 11.77
N SER A 212 -3.10 14.29 11.85
CA SER A 212 -3.74 15.59 11.76
C SER A 212 -4.54 15.77 10.48
N ASP A 213 -3.99 15.33 9.35
CA ASP A 213 -4.62 15.47 8.04
C ASP A 213 -5.75 14.45 7.88
N TRP A 214 -5.52 13.21 8.26
CA TRP A 214 -6.54 12.16 8.20
C TRP A 214 -7.78 12.50 9.04
N LYS A 215 -7.59 12.90 10.32
CA LYS A 215 -8.73 13.27 11.18
C LYS A 215 -9.46 14.54 10.73
N THR A 216 -8.76 15.43 10.00
CA THR A 216 -9.38 16.62 9.41
C THR A 216 -10.29 16.24 8.24
N LEU A 217 -9.84 15.31 7.41
CA LEU A 217 -10.63 14.78 6.29
C LEU A 217 -11.79 13.90 6.76
N TYR A 218 -11.55 13.09 7.80
CA TYR A 218 -12.50 12.09 8.31
C TYR A 218 -12.67 12.19 9.83
N PRO A 219 -13.37 13.21 10.35
CA PRO A 219 -13.46 13.46 11.79
C PRO A 219 -14.20 12.36 12.57
N GLU A 220 -15.04 11.56 11.90
CA GLU A 220 -15.75 10.42 12.49
C GLU A 220 -14.96 9.09 12.42
N THR A 221 -13.69 9.14 12.00
CA THR A 221 -12.87 7.93 11.87
C THR A 221 -12.67 7.23 13.22
N LEU A 222 -12.61 5.91 13.17
CA LEU A 222 -12.19 5.08 14.29
C LEU A 222 -10.67 4.88 14.23
N VAL A 223 -10.02 4.86 15.39
CA VAL A 223 -8.55 4.73 15.48
C VAL A 223 -8.19 3.47 16.24
N LEU A 224 -7.32 2.64 15.67
CA LEU A 224 -6.75 1.46 16.33
C LEU A 224 -5.98 1.90 17.59
N THR A 225 -6.29 1.25 18.71
CA THR A 225 -5.67 1.58 20.01
C THR A 225 -4.47 0.68 20.32
N THR A 226 -3.68 1.10 21.30
CA THR A 226 -2.60 0.27 21.88
C THR A 226 -3.09 -0.91 22.71
N LYS A 227 -4.41 -1.09 22.88
CA LYS A 227 -5.02 -2.24 23.56
C LYS A 227 -5.12 -3.43 22.60
N THR A 228 -3.99 -3.95 22.18
CA THR A 228 -3.87 -5.02 21.17
C THR A 228 -3.88 -6.43 21.76
N GLY A 229 -4.00 -6.57 23.08
CA GLY A 229 -3.80 -7.85 23.75
C GLY A 229 -2.33 -8.21 24.01
N HIS A 230 -1.40 -7.42 23.52
CA HIS A 230 0.05 -7.64 23.65
C HIS A 230 0.72 -6.48 24.38
N ILE A 231 1.78 -6.79 25.12
CA ILE A 231 2.60 -5.78 25.82
C ILE A 231 3.74 -5.38 24.88
N ARG A 232 3.74 -4.13 24.43
CA ARG A 232 4.76 -3.53 23.56
C ARG A 232 5.09 -2.11 24.03
N ALA A 233 6.28 -1.63 23.68
CA ALA A 233 6.70 -0.26 23.97
C ALA A 233 6.29 0.70 22.84
N TYR A 234 4.98 0.89 22.65
CA TYR A 234 4.42 1.68 21.53
C TYR A 234 4.93 3.14 21.43
N GLY A 235 5.55 3.68 22.45
CA GLY A 235 6.21 5.00 22.40
C GLY A 235 7.65 4.96 21.87
N SER A 236 8.16 3.79 21.43
CA SER A 236 9.52 3.60 20.91
C SER A 236 9.48 2.75 19.66
N ASP A 237 10.17 3.18 18.61
CA ASP A 237 10.31 2.39 17.38
C ASP A 237 11.45 1.37 17.55
N PRO A 238 11.19 0.06 17.36
CA PRO A 238 12.22 -0.97 17.52
C PRO A 238 13.31 -0.92 16.45
N TYR A 239 13.08 -0.20 15.33
CA TYR A 239 14.04 -0.04 14.23
C TYR A 239 14.94 1.20 14.40
N GLY A 240 14.60 2.13 15.31
CA GLY A 240 15.42 3.32 15.63
C GLY A 240 15.79 4.13 14.39
N ASP A 241 17.10 4.35 14.18
CA ASP A 241 17.63 5.15 13.08
C ASP A 241 17.67 4.41 11.72
N TYR A 242 17.12 3.19 11.63
CA TYR A 242 17.17 2.37 10.40
C TYR A 242 16.60 3.08 9.19
N TYR A 243 15.57 3.90 9.36
CA TYR A 243 14.91 4.61 8.25
C TYR A 243 15.79 5.68 7.60
N THR A 244 16.79 6.18 8.31
CA THR A 244 17.75 7.19 7.84
C THR A 244 19.13 6.62 7.52
N ASP A 245 19.42 5.39 7.97
CA ASP A 245 20.66 4.69 7.64
C ASP A 245 20.59 4.16 6.21
N PRO A 246 21.58 4.45 5.34
CA PRO A 246 21.61 3.93 3.97
C PRO A 246 21.80 2.40 3.89
N GLN A 247 22.13 1.74 4.99
CA GLN A 247 22.31 0.29 5.00
C GLN A 247 20.97 -0.45 4.91
N ILE A 248 20.96 -1.51 4.11
CA ILE A 248 19.86 -2.48 4.04
C ILE A 248 20.28 -3.70 4.87
N ILE A 249 19.51 -4.01 5.93
CA ILE A 249 19.83 -5.12 6.85
C ILE A 249 19.70 -6.47 6.15
N PHE A 250 18.65 -6.66 5.35
CA PHE A 250 18.41 -7.90 4.63
C PHE A 250 18.64 -7.72 3.13
N PRO A 251 19.20 -8.73 2.43
CA PRO A 251 19.57 -8.60 1.02
C PRO A 251 18.35 -8.46 0.11
N VAL A 252 18.52 -7.64 -0.94
CA VAL A 252 17.66 -7.58 -2.12
C VAL A 252 18.41 -8.15 -3.32
N GLU A 253 17.71 -8.84 -4.21
CA GLU A 253 18.35 -9.49 -5.37
C GLU A 253 18.78 -8.49 -6.44
N ASN A 254 17.91 -7.53 -6.72
CA ASN A 254 18.15 -6.51 -7.72
C ASN A 254 18.40 -5.16 -7.04
N LYS A 255 19.51 -4.55 -7.34
CA LYS A 255 19.85 -3.20 -6.88
C LYS A 255 19.66 -2.23 -8.03
N ASP A 256 19.08 -1.09 -7.72
CA ASP A 256 18.88 0.02 -8.65
C ASP A 256 19.42 1.28 -7.99
N ASP A 257 20.47 1.85 -8.59
CA ASP A 257 21.16 3.00 -8.03
C ASP A 257 20.58 4.35 -8.51
N ARG A 258 19.47 4.33 -9.27
CA ARG A 258 18.80 5.56 -9.72
C ARG A 258 18.19 6.36 -8.58
N LEU A 259 17.82 5.67 -7.50
CA LEU A 259 17.29 6.29 -6.28
C LEU A 259 18.10 5.82 -5.07
N HIS A 260 18.05 6.61 -4.01
CA HIS A 260 18.65 6.16 -2.74
C HIS A 260 17.92 4.93 -2.20
N PRO A 261 18.62 4.00 -1.50
CA PRO A 261 18.03 2.78 -0.98
C PRO A 261 16.80 2.92 -0.09
N LYS A 262 16.44 4.10 0.37
CA LYS A 262 15.28 4.35 1.24
C LYS A 262 14.42 5.55 0.81
N GLU A 263 14.43 5.90 -0.48
CA GLU A 263 13.51 6.88 -1.05
C GLU A 263 12.06 6.40 -0.90
N ILE A 264 11.16 7.24 -0.47
CA ILE A 264 9.73 6.92 -0.45
C ILE A 264 9.15 7.07 -1.85
N ILE A 265 8.58 5.99 -2.35
CA ILE A 265 7.99 5.94 -3.68
C ILE A 265 6.57 5.41 -3.65
N LEU A 266 5.76 5.84 -4.61
CA LEU A 266 4.55 5.15 -5.02
C LEU A 266 4.90 4.25 -6.22
N GLY A 267 4.71 2.94 -6.04
CA GLY A 267 4.94 1.95 -7.09
C GLY A 267 3.64 1.51 -7.75
N PHE A 268 3.65 1.38 -9.07
CA PHE A 268 2.52 0.89 -9.85
C PHE A 268 2.96 -0.23 -10.76
N ASP A 269 2.07 -1.19 -10.99
CA ASP A 269 2.21 -2.25 -11.96
C ASP A 269 1.02 -2.32 -12.92
N ASN A 270 1.30 -2.57 -14.18
CA ASN A 270 0.30 -2.84 -15.21
C ASN A 270 0.91 -3.77 -16.26
N ASP A 271 0.46 -5.03 -16.30
CA ASP A 271 0.86 -6.03 -17.29
C ASP A 271 2.38 -6.09 -17.53
N ASN A 272 3.16 -6.30 -16.45
CA ASN A 272 4.64 -6.35 -16.44
C ASN A 272 5.34 -5.01 -16.75
N ILE A 273 4.61 -3.90 -16.78
CA ILE A 273 5.19 -2.57 -16.79
C ILE A 273 5.16 -2.05 -15.35
N TYR A 274 6.34 -1.65 -14.85
CA TYR A 274 6.49 -1.15 -13.48
C TYR A 274 6.92 0.31 -13.52
N LYS A 275 6.29 1.16 -12.71
CA LYS A 275 6.61 2.57 -12.63
C LYS A 275 6.63 3.01 -11.17
N ALA A 276 7.64 3.80 -10.80
CA ALA A 276 7.80 4.35 -9.47
C ALA A 276 7.82 5.87 -9.53
N TYR A 277 7.15 6.50 -8.60
CA TYR A 277 7.11 7.94 -8.43
C TYR A 277 7.62 8.30 -7.05
N LYS A 278 8.57 9.20 -6.94
CA LYS A 278 9.02 9.73 -5.65
C LYS A 278 7.86 10.51 -5.03
N LEU A 279 7.56 10.26 -3.77
CA LEU A 279 6.49 10.96 -3.07
C LEU A 279 6.73 12.47 -3.08
N VAL A 280 7.96 12.90 -2.77
CA VAL A 280 8.35 14.31 -2.78
C VAL A 280 8.17 15.03 -4.13
N ASP A 281 8.27 14.31 -5.25
CA ASP A 281 8.04 14.88 -6.58
C ASP A 281 6.55 15.05 -6.89
N ILE A 282 5.69 14.17 -6.36
CA ILE A 282 4.24 14.32 -6.44
C ILE A 282 3.79 15.49 -5.57
N GLU A 283 4.29 15.58 -4.33
CA GLU A 283 4.01 16.68 -3.40
C GLU A 283 4.39 18.03 -4.01
N ALA A 284 5.58 18.13 -4.60
CA ALA A 284 6.07 19.37 -5.22
C ALA A 284 5.19 19.83 -6.39
N LYS A 285 4.56 18.90 -7.11
CA LYS A 285 3.70 19.19 -8.27
C LYS A 285 2.23 19.28 -7.92
N THR A 286 1.81 18.71 -6.80
CA THR A 286 0.42 18.53 -6.34
C THR A 286 -0.42 17.64 -7.25
N VAL A 287 -0.34 17.81 -8.57
CA VAL A 287 -1.06 17.04 -9.60
C VAL A 287 -0.08 16.56 -10.66
N VAL A 288 -0.10 15.27 -10.96
CA VAL A 288 0.71 14.64 -12.01
C VAL A 288 -0.21 13.83 -12.93
N ASN A 289 -0.29 14.24 -14.21
CA ASN A 289 -0.94 13.45 -15.25
C ASN A 289 0.12 12.57 -15.92
N ASP A 290 -0.13 11.26 -15.94
CA ASP A 290 0.82 10.30 -16.52
C ASP A 290 0.10 9.07 -17.06
N GLU A 291 0.84 8.06 -17.48
CA GLU A 291 0.30 6.79 -17.95
C GLU A 291 1.24 5.63 -17.61
N ILE A 292 0.69 4.44 -17.45
CA ILE A 292 1.40 3.20 -17.33
C ILE A 292 0.78 2.15 -18.25
N GLY A 293 1.47 1.82 -19.34
CA GLY A 293 0.89 1.03 -20.41
C GLY A 293 -0.36 1.73 -21.00
N ASP A 294 -1.48 1.06 -20.99
CA ASP A 294 -2.77 1.58 -21.48
C ASP A 294 -3.54 2.41 -20.42
N LYS A 295 -3.14 2.34 -19.16
CA LYS A 295 -3.82 3.04 -18.05
C LYS A 295 -3.39 4.50 -17.97
N LYS A 296 -4.36 5.39 -17.96
CA LYS A 296 -4.16 6.84 -17.80
C LYS A 296 -4.23 7.18 -16.31
N LEU A 297 -3.13 7.67 -15.77
CA LEU A 297 -2.91 7.84 -14.33
C LEU A 297 -2.94 9.31 -13.95
N LEU A 298 -3.69 9.63 -12.90
CA LEU A 298 -3.62 10.90 -12.19
C LEU A 298 -3.07 10.62 -10.78
N LEU A 299 -1.99 11.31 -10.40
CA LEU A 299 -1.51 11.34 -9.02
C LEU A 299 -1.81 12.70 -8.42
N VAL A 300 -2.30 12.70 -7.19
CA VAL A 300 -2.65 13.93 -6.46
C VAL A 300 -2.10 13.85 -5.04
N SER A 301 -1.40 14.91 -4.61
CA SER A 301 -0.97 15.11 -3.23
C SER A 301 -1.38 16.52 -2.78
N LEU A 302 -2.37 16.61 -1.89
CA LEU A 302 -2.81 17.87 -1.26
C LEU A 302 -2.29 18.02 0.18
N TYR A 303 -1.81 16.94 0.76
CA TYR A 303 -1.30 16.88 2.14
C TYR A 303 0.06 16.19 2.13
N PRO A 304 1.01 16.63 2.96
CA PRO A 304 2.30 15.96 3.11
C PRO A 304 2.13 14.47 3.46
N GLU A 305 3.03 13.64 2.97
CA GLU A 305 3.06 12.18 3.16
C GLU A 305 1.85 11.43 2.57
N MET A 306 0.91 12.13 1.92
CA MET A 306 -0.29 11.54 1.34
C MET A 306 -0.37 11.78 -0.16
N ALA A 307 -0.45 10.71 -0.93
CA ALA A 307 -0.72 10.80 -2.37
C ALA A 307 -1.72 9.72 -2.80
N ARG A 308 -2.68 10.14 -3.62
CA ARG A 308 -3.70 9.25 -4.22
C ARG A 308 -3.49 9.12 -5.72
N ALA A 309 -3.88 7.96 -6.23
CA ALA A 309 -3.89 7.71 -7.66
C ALA A 309 -5.30 7.43 -8.16
N PHE A 310 -5.62 7.97 -9.33
CA PHE A 310 -6.90 7.81 -9.98
C PHE A 310 -6.71 7.44 -11.46
N ASN A 311 -7.70 6.78 -12.03
CA ASN A 311 -7.81 6.67 -13.48
C ASN A 311 -8.41 7.98 -14.03
N ARG A 312 -7.71 8.64 -14.96
CA ARG A 312 -8.19 9.89 -15.55
C ARG A 312 -9.03 9.71 -16.81
N VAL A 313 -9.51 8.50 -17.06
CA VAL A 313 -10.51 8.23 -18.10
C VAL A 313 -11.91 8.28 -17.48
N VAL A 314 -12.69 9.29 -17.83
CA VAL A 314 -14.05 9.50 -17.34
C VAL A 314 -14.99 9.52 -18.55
N ASP A 315 -15.99 8.66 -18.57
CA ASP A 315 -16.95 8.51 -19.68
C ASP A 315 -16.28 8.40 -21.07
N GLY A 316 -15.16 7.66 -21.13
CA GLY A 316 -14.38 7.45 -22.35
C GLY A 316 -13.51 8.63 -22.78
N THR A 317 -13.49 9.72 -22.01
CA THR A 317 -12.65 10.91 -22.23
C THR A 317 -11.44 10.88 -21.31
N ILE A 318 -10.26 11.09 -21.88
CA ILE A 318 -9.04 11.26 -21.07
C ILE A 318 -9.00 12.71 -20.58
N LEU A 319 -9.08 12.90 -19.27
CA LEU A 319 -8.99 14.21 -18.65
C LEU A 319 -7.53 14.56 -18.31
N GLU A 320 -7.20 15.85 -18.44
CA GLU A 320 -5.94 16.45 -17.99
C GLU A 320 -6.24 17.39 -16.82
N PHE A 321 -5.54 17.19 -15.72
CA PHE A 321 -5.81 17.88 -14.47
C PHE A 321 -4.72 18.91 -14.16
N GLN A 322 -5.13 20.00 -13.54
CA GLN A 322 -4.25 21.07 -13.06
C GLN A 322 -4.65 21.47 -11.64
N TYR A 323 -3.68 21.95 -10.87
CA TYR A 323 -3.94 22.57 -9.56
C TYR A 323 -3.84 24.08 -9.69
N ILE A 324 -4.99 24.77 -9.57
CA ILE A 324 -5.11 26.23 -9.77
C ILE A 324 -5.93 26.80 -8.62
N ASP A 325 -5.40 27.84 -7.97
CA ASP A 325 -6.07 28.56 -6.87
C ASP A 325 -6.64 27.64 -5.77
N GLY A 326 -5.86 26.61 -5.39
CA GLY A 326 -6.27 25.69 -4.33
C GLY A 326 -7.25 24.60 -4.79
N LYS A 327 -7.47 24.43 -6.10
CA LYS A 327 -8.46 23.51 -6.66
C LYS A 327 -7.84 22.59 -7.70
N ILE A 328 -8.31 21.34 -7.72
CA ILE A 328 -8.03 20.39 -8.79
C ILE A 328 -9.10 20.63 -9.88
N ILE A 329 -8.67 20.96 -11.09
CA ILE A 329 -9.56 21.28 -12.22
C ILE A 329 -9.14 20.47 -13.44
N ASP A 330 -10.09 19.82 -14.14
CA ASP A 330 -9.81 19.25 -15.45
C ASP A 330 -9.89 20.31 -16.55
N THR A 331 -9.02 20.20 -17.54
CA THR A 331 -8.91 21.18 -18.63
C THR A 331 -9.95 21.00 -19.75
N GLN A 332 -10.64 19.86 -19.81
CA GLN A 332 -11.62 19.54 -20.83
C GLN A 332 -12.98 20.12 -20.50
N THR A 333 -13.40 20.02 -19.24
CA THR A 333 -14.73 20.47 -18.81
C THR A 333 -14.69 21.68 -17.87
N ASN A 334 -13.50 22.03 -17.34
CA ASN A 334 -13.30 22.98 -16.26
C ASN A 334 -14.05 22.60 -14.98
N SER A 335 -14.32 21.33 -14.76
CA SER A 335 -14.94 20.84 -13.54
C SER A 335 -13.93 20.84 -12.39
N GLN A 336 -14.43 21.17 -11.20
CA GLN A 336 -13.63 21.05 -9.97
C GLN A 336 -13.80 19.65 -9.37
N TRP A 337 -12.70 19.06 -8.94
CA TRP A 337 -12.60 17.73 -8.36
C TRP A 337 -12.09 17.80 -6.92
N ASN A 338 -12.41 16.80 -6.11
CA ASN A 338 -11.89 16.62 -4.77
C ASN A 338 -11.07 15.32 -4.67
N LEU A 339 -10.63 14.94 -3.46
CA LEU A 339 -9.87 13.70 -3.25
C LEU A 339 -10.72 12.41 -3.28
N GLU A 340 -12.00 12.52 -3.48
CA GLU A 340 -12.90 11.37 -3.62
C GLU A 340 -13.23 11.07 -5.10
N GLY A 341 -12.90 11.99 -6.01
CA GLY A 341 -13.08 11.89 -7.45
C GLY A 341 -14.28 12.67 -7.97
#